data_9dec777af43f88d05be3bb7e79d150fe
#
_entry.id   9dec777af43f88d05be3bb7e79d150fe
#
_cell.length_a   1.000
_cell.length_b   1.000
_cell.length_c   1.000
_cell.angle_alpha   90.00
_cell.angle_beta   90.00
_cell.angle_gamma   90.00
#
_symmetry.space_group_name_H-M   'P 1'
#
loop_
_entity.id
_entity.type
_entity.pdbx_description
1 polymer ?
#
loop_
_entity_poly.entity_id
_entity_poly.type
_entity_poly.pdbx_seq_one_letter_code
_entity_poly.pdbx_strand_id
1 'polypeptide(L)'
;QVAFCRDRGLLLVADEVYREFVYDGAHSVSALSLGGFEDQVILVDSLSKRYSACGIRLGSLATRNAEVYQAALRMAQGRLSPPGLAQLVASGAVELGKEYFAAIVEEYQGRRDLLFEGLMAIPGVFLRKPEGAFYFIARLPIQDSEDFARYLLAEFSHQQSTVMVAPAPGFYATRGLGNDEVRIAYVLKKEDLTRAVEVFAAGLAAYRKARGLGPIENLQ
;
A
#
# COMPACT_ATOMS: atom_id res chain seq x y z
N GLN A 1 -3.18 17.42 10.34
CA GLN A 1 -1.88 16.86 10.76
C GLN A 1 -0.81 17.94 10.83
N VAL A 2 -0.60 18.75 9.77
CA VAL A 2 0.47 19.77 9.73
C VAL A 2 0.30 20.82 10.84
N ALA A 3 -0.93 21.38 11.03
CA ALA A 3 -1.21 22.32 12.12
C ALA A 3 -0.96 21.71 13.50
N PHE A 4 -1.33 20.44 13.69
CA PHE A 4 -1.05 19.73 14.93
C PHE A 4 0.45 19.61 15.23
N CYS A 5 1.27 19.30 14.20
CA CYS A 5 2.72 19.23 14.32
C CYS A 5 3.32 20.60 14.69
N ARG A 6 2.87 21.66 13.99
CA ARG A 6 3.32 23.04 14.29
C ARG A 6 3.05 23.42 15.72
N ASP A 7 1.81 23.25 16.19
CA ASP A 7 1.37 23.69 17.50
C ASP A 7 2.09 22.93 18.64
N ARG A 8 2.80 21.85 18.31
CA ARG A 8 3.58 21.03 19.25
C ARG A 8 5.09 20.99 18.97
N GLY A 9 5.57 21.78 18.03
CA GLY A 9 6.99 21.79 17.65
C GLY A 9 7.49 20.44 17.10
N LEU A 10 6.60 19.67 16.44
CA LEU A 10 6.93 18.37 15.86
C LEU A 10 7.30 18.51 14.39
N LEU A 11 8.19 17.66 13.92
CA LEU A 11 8.44 17.47 12.50
C LEU A 11 7.42 16.48 11.92
N LEU A 12 6.93 16.75 10.71
CA LEU A 12 6.07 15.85 9.94
C LEU A 12 6.89 15.15 8.86
N VAL A 13 7.05 13.85 8.96
CA VAL A 13 7.60 13.03 7.86
C VAL A 13 6.42 12.57 7.01
N ALA A 14 6.32 13.10 5.79
CA ALA A 14 5.30 12.76 4.82
C ALA A 14 5.86 11.77 3.81
N ASP A 15 5.39 10.51 3.85
CA ASP A 15 5.67 9.51 2.83
C ASP A 15 4.65 9.65 1.68
N GLU A 16 5.11 10.15 0.55
CA GLU A 16 4.27 10.44 -0.62
C GLU A 16 4.50 9.48 -1.79
N VAL A 17 5.02 8.28 -1.54
CA VAL A 17 5.35 7.32 -2.62
C VAL A 17 4.16 6.87 -3.46
N TYR A 18 2.94 7.05 -2.97
CA TYR A 18 1.69 6.72 -3.67
C TYR A 18 0.96 7.94 -4.22
N ARG A 19 1.57 9.11 -4.26
CA ARG A 19 0.94 10.37 -4.63
C ARG A 19 0.20 10.33 -5.97
N GLU A 20 0.70 9.61 -6.97
CA GLU A 20 0.07 9.47 -8.28
C GLU A 20 -1.08 8.46 -8.31
N PHE A 21 -1.14 7.53 -7.35
CA PHE A 21 -2.18 6.50 -7.30
C PHE A 21 -3.40 7.04 -6.55
N VAL A 22 -4.18 7.87 -7.21
CA VAL A 22 -5.45 8.42 -6.71
C VAL A 22 -6.56 8.17 -7.74
N TYR A 23 -7.75 7.85 -7.28
CA TYR A 23 -8.85 7.33 -8.10
C TYR A 23 -10.12 8.15 -7.88
N ASP A 24 -11.12 7.94 -8.75
CA ASP A 24 -12.46 8.49 -8.62
C ASP A 24 -12.49 10.02 -8.51
N GLY A 25 -11.56 10.71 -9.17
CA GLY A 25 -11.45 12.17 -9.13
C GLY A 25 -10.83 12.73 -7.85
N ALA A 26 -10.33 11.90 -6.96
CA ALA A 26 -9.58 12.35 -5.79
C ALA A 26 -8.25 13.01 -6.20
N HIS A 27 -7.76 13.90 -5.36
CA HIS A 27 -6.50 14.61 -5.59
C HIS A 27 -5.58 14.44 -4.38
N SER A 28 -4.31 14.13 -4.67
CA SER A 28 -3.27 14.17 -3.65
C SER A 28 -2.79 15.60 -3.44
N VAL A 29 -2.54 15.93 -2.18
CA VAL A 29 -1.95 17.22 -1.79
C VAL A 29 -0.62 16.94 -1.11
N SER A 30 0.48 17.46 -1.67
CA SER A 30 1.79 17.33 -1.04
C SER A 30 1.87 18.17 0.23
N ALA A 31 2.44 17.60 1.29
CA ALA A 31 2.65 18.32 2.54
C ALA A 31 3.55 19.55 2.37
N LEU A 32 4.51 19.52 1.41
CA LEU A 32 5.36 20.67 1.09
C LEU A 32 4.64 21.80 0.34
N SER A 33 3.43 21.56 -0.20
CA SER A 33 2.62 22.60 -0.85
C SER A 33 1.77 23.41 0.12
N LEU A 34 1.71 22.99 1.39
CA LEU A 34 0.95 23.68 2.43
C LEU A 34 1.79 24.83 2.98
N GLY A 35 1.39 26.08 2.69
CA GLY A 35 2.11 27.27 3.10
C GLY A 35 2.18 27.46 4.62
N GLY A 36 3.31 28.03 5.09
CA GLY A 36 3.54 28.36 6.50
C GLY A 36 3.96 27.19 7.40
N PHE A 37 4.36 26.05 6.82
CA PHE A 37 4.81 24.85 7.54
C PHE A 37 6.06 24.21 6.95
N GLU A 38 6.69 24.86 6.02
CA GLU A 38 7.73 24.30 5.16
C GLU A 38 8.92 23.78 5.95
N ASP A 39 9.28 24.47 7.05
CA ASP A 39 10.40 24.09 7.92
C ASP A 39 10.09 22.88 8.82
N GLN A 40 8.85 22.45 8.87
CA GLN A 40 8.43 21.31 9.69
C GLN A 40 8.13 20.07 8.88
N VAL A 41 8.18 20.15 7.54
CA VAL A 41 7.88 19.04 6.65
C VAL A 41 9.16 18.40 6.12
N ILE A 42 9.22 17.09 6.22
CA ILE A 42 10.20 16.22 5.57
C ILE A 42 9.42 15.32 4.64
N LEU A 43 9.50 15.56 3.35
CA LEU A 43 8.88 14.71 2.35
C LEU A 43 9.84 13.58 1.97
N VAL A 44 9.36 12.36 1.98
CA VAL A 44 10.06 11.20 1.43
C VAL A 44 9.29 10.64 0.24
N ASP A 45 10.01 10.28 -0.81
CA ASP A 45 9.44 9.80 -2.07
C ASP A 45 10.36 8.75 -2.69
N SER A 46 9.84 7.99 -3.66
CA SER A 46 10.58 6.92 -4.32
C SER A 46 10.10 6.71 -5.76
N LEU A 47 11.03 6.29 -6.63
CA LEU A 47 10.71 5.85 -7.98
C LEU A 47 10.01 4.48 -7.98
N SER A 48 10.08 3.75 -6.89
CA SER A 48 9.64 2.35 -6.79
C SER A 48 8.20 2.12 -7.24
N LYS A 49 7.28 3.00 -6.83
CA LYS A 49 5.84 2.82 -7.13
C LYS A 49 5.44 3.57 -8.39
N ARG A 50 5.78 4.85 -8.44
CA ARG A 50 5.45 5.77 -9.52
C ARG A 50 5.85 5.27 -10.90
N TYR A 51 7.03 4.65 -11.02
CA TYR A 51 7.60 4.18 -12.29
C TYR A 51 7.73 2.66 -12.36
N SER A 52 7.07 1.91 -11.47
CA SER A 52 7.21 0.44 -11.36
C SER A 52 8.68 0.00 -11.28
N ALA A 53 9.51 0.81 -10.63
CA ALA A 53 10.98 0.72 -10.65
C ALA A 53 11.54 0.32 -9.27
N CYS A 54 10.88 -0.60 -8.56
CA CYS A 54 11.28 -0.99 -7.20
C CYS A 54 12.68 -1.63 -7.12
N GLY A 55 13.15 -2.26 -8.19
CA GLY A 55 14.50 -2.83 -8.30
C GLY A 55 15.62 -1.80 -8.44
N ILE A 56 15.34 -0.57 -8.82
CA ILE A 56 16.34 0.50 -9.01
C ILE A 56 16.87 1.01 -7.66
N ARG A 57 16.10 0.89 -6.58
CA ARG A 57 16.50 1.28 -5.21
C ARG A 57 16.86 2.77 -5.08
N LEU A 58 16.06 3.65 -5.66
CA LEU A 58 16.25 5.09 -5.61
C LEU A 58 15.02 5.80 -5.03
N GLY A 59 15.27 6.67 -4.08
CA GLY A 59 14.29 7.55 -3.46
C GLY A 59 14.90 8.91 -3.16
N SER A 60 14.09 9.82 -2.68
CA SER A 60 14.49 11.19 -2.34
C SER A 60 13.92 11.63 -1.00
N LEU A 61 14.64 12.54 -0.37
CA LEU A 61 14.17 13.33 0.78
C LEU A 61 14.21 14.79 0.37
N ALA A 62 13.11 15.49 0.58
CA ALA A 62 13.00 16.92 0.35
C ALA A 62 12.51 17.64 1.61
N THR A 63 13.16 18.73 1.98
CA THR A 63 12.76 19.57 3.11
C THR A 63 13.28 20.98 2.90
N ARG A 64 12.60 21.97 3.46
CA ARG A 64 13.10 23.36 3.57
C ARG A 64 13.78 23.64 4.91
N ASN A 65 13.73 22.69 5.83
CA ASN A 65 14.45 22.78 7.11
C ASN A 65 15.95 22.57 6.89
N ALA A 66 16.74 23.64 7.07
CA ALA A 66 18.19 23.61 6.82
C ALA A 66 18.93 22.65 7.74
N GLU A 67 18.53 22.53 9.01
CA GLU A 67 19.16 21.63 9.97
C GLU A 67 18.94 20.16 9.58
N VAL A 68 17.69 19.81 9.26
CA VAL A 68 17.30 18.48 8.79
C VAL A 68 18.04 18.15 7.48
N TYR A 69 18.07 19.09 6.54
CA TYR A 69 18.80 18.90 5.28
C TYR A 69 20.27 18.60 5.51
N GLN A 70 20.95 19.38 6.34
CA GLN A 70 22.37 19.18 6.64
C GLN A 70 22.63 17.87 7.37
N ALA A 71 21.75 17.47 8.28
CA ALA A 71 21.85 16.18 8.95
C ALA A 71 21.70 15.01 7.95
N ALA A 72 20.65 15.07 7.11
CA ALA A 72 20.40 14.06 6.08
C ALA A 72 21.54 13.96 5.07
N LEU A 73 22.10 15.10 4.64
CA LEU A 73 23.24 15.15 3.73
C LEU A 73 24.48 14.46 4.33
N ARG A 74 24.81 14.72 5.59
CA ARG A 74 25.93 14.06 6.28
C ARG A 74 25.72 12.54 6.36
N MET A 75 24.51 12.10 6.67
CA MET A 75 24.17 10.67 6.70
C MET A 75 24.27 10.04 5.30
N ALA A 76 23.82 10.75 4.27
CA ALA A 76 23.92 10.28 2.88
C ALA A 76 25.38 10.18 2.41
N GLN A 77 26.23 11.14 2.77
CA GLN A 77 27.67 11.10 2.49
C GLN A 77 28.37 9.91 3.17
N GLY A 78 27.99 9.58 4.42
CA GLY A 78 28.49 8.39 5.11
C GLY A 78 28.10 7.07 4.45
N ARG A 79 26.93 7.03 3.80
CA ARG A 79 26.43 5.87 3.06
C ARG A 79 26.95 5.81 1.62
N LEU A 80 27.50 6.87 1.10
CA LEU A 80 27.83 7.12 -0.30
C LEU A 80 26.60 7.36 -1.21
N SER A 81 26.85 7.69 -2.48
CA SER A 81 25.79 8.01 -3.44
C SER A 81 24.99 6.78 -3.85
N PRO A 82 23.73 6.95 -4.26
CA PRO A 82 22.99 5.90 -4.95
C PRO A 82 23.70 5.45 -6.23
N PRO A 83 23.40 4.22 -6.74
CA PRO A 83 24.03 3.74 -7.97
C PRO A 83 23.84 4.70 -9.15
N GLY A 84 24.91 4.97 -9.92
CA GLY A 84 24.88 5.91 -11.05
C GLY A 84 23.86 5.53 -12.13
N LEU A 85 23.68 4.22 -12.41
CA LEU A 85 22.63 3.75 -13.33
C LEU A 85 21.23 4.09 -12.84
N ALA A 86 20.97 3.99 -11.53
CA ALA A 86 19.69 4.37 -10.96
C ALA A 86 19.41 5.88 -11.13
N GLN A 87 20.42 6.72 -10.96
CA GLN A 87 20.31 8.16 -11.17
C GLN A 87 20.08 8.51 -12.64
N LEU A 88 20.74 7.82 -13.56
CA LEU A 88 20.52 8.00 -15.00
C LEU A 88 19.09 7.62 -15.41
N VAL A 89 18.57 6.49 -14.90
CA VAL A 89 17.17 6.11 -15.13
C VAL A 89 16.20 7.15 -14.54
N ALA A 90 16.50 7.68 -13.35
CA ALA A 90 15.68 8.73 -12.75
C ALA A 90 15.63 9.99 -13.60
N SER A 91 16.77 10.40 -14.19
CA SER A 91 16.83 11.56 -15.08
C SER A 91 15.94 11.40 -16.32
N GLY A 92 15.87 10.18 -16.88
CA GLY A 92 14.93 9.91 -17.98
C GLY A 92 13.46 9.80 -17.50
N ALA A 93 13.23 9.26 -16.31
CA ALA A 93 11.89 9.07 -15.78
C ALA A 93 11.16 10.39 -15.48
N VAL A 94 11.87 11.44 -15.08
CA VAL A 94 11.26 12.76 -14.81
C VAL A 94 10.77 13.48 -16.07
N GLU A 95 11.21 13.04 -17.24
CA GLU A 95 10.75 13.57 -18.55
C GLU A 95 9.41 12.95 -18.98
N LEU A 96 8.93 11.90 -18.29
CA LEU A 96 7.65 11.27 -18.62
C LEU A 96 6.49 12.22 -18.29
N GLY A 97 5.61 12.43 -19.27
CA GLY A 97 4.49 13.36 -19.18
C GLY A 97 3.32 12.83 -18.36
N LYS A 98 2.28 13.65 -18.24
CA LYS A 98 1.06 13.32 -17.49
C LYS A 98 0.32 12.12 -18.06
N GLU A 99 0.44 11.88 -19.36
CA GLU A 99 -0.18 10.76 -20.08
C GLU A 99 0.31 9.41 -19.55
N TYR A 100 1.60 9.32 -19.19
CA TYR A 100 2.16 8.11 -18.57
C TYR A 100 1.45 7.78 -17.26
N PHE A 101 1.26 8.78 -16.41
CA PHE A 101 0.59 8.56 -15.10
C PHE A 101 -0.90 8.30 -15.27
N ALA A 102 -1.56 8.97 -16.21
CA ALA A 102 -2.98 8.74 -16.49
C ALA A 102 -3.25 7.27 -16.88
N ALA A 103 -2.45 6.71 -17.78
CA ALA A 103 -2.56 5.31 -18.17
C ALA A 103 -2.34 4.33 -17.01
N ILE A 104 -1.36 4.62 -16.13
CA ILE A 104 -1.11 3.80 -14.94
C ILE A 104 -2.32 3.87 -13.98
N VAL A 105 -2.83 5.06 -13.71
CA VAL A 105 -3.96 5.26 -12.80
C VAL A 105 -5.19 4.52 -13.32
N GLU A 106 -5.51 4.63 -14.61
CA GLU A 106 -6.62 3.92 -15.25
C GLU A 106 -6.49 2.39 -15.09
N GLU A 107 -5.31 1.85 -15.36
CA GLU A 107 -5.06 0.41 -15.20
C GLU A 107 -5.23 -0.05 -13.75
N TYR A 108 -4.66 0.68 -12.79
CA TYR A 108 -4.77 0.31 -11.37
C TYR A 108 -6.17 0.54 -10.82
N GLN A 109 -6.89 1.53 -11.29
CA GLN A 109 -8.31 1.72 -10.96
C GLN A 109 -9.14 0.51 -11.42
N GLY A 110 -8.91 0.04 -12.66
CA GLY A 110 -9.59 -1.16 -13.16
C GLY A 110 -9.25 -2.43 -12.36
N ARG A 111 -7.99 -2.60 -11.93
CA ARG A 111 -7.57 -3.71 -11.04
C ARG A 111 -8.23 -3.61 -9.67
N ARG A 112 -8.27 -2.41 -9.10
CA ARG A 112 -8.96 -2.14 -7.83
C ARG A 112 -10.42 -2.53 -7.90
N ASP A 113 -11.13 -2.05 -8.93
CA ASP A 113 -12.57 -2.26 -9.06
C ASP A 113 -12.90 -3.74 -9.22
N LEU A 114 -12.17 -4.45 -10.07
CA LEU A 114 -12.32 -5.90 -10.24
C LEU A 114 -12.12 -6.66 -8.93
N LEU A 115 -11.02 -6.37 -8.22
CA LEU A 115 -10.72 -7.08 -6.98
C LEU A 115 -11.70 -6.69 -5.86
N PHE A 116 -12.13 -5.42 -5.79
CA PHE A 116 -13.13 -4.94 -4.84
C PHE A 116 -14.45 -5.71 -4.99
N GLU A 117 -14.98 -5.76 -6.21
CA GLU A 117 -16.23 -6.46 -6.51
C GLU A 117 -16.12 -7.96 -6.19
N GLY A 118 -15.01 -8.59 -6.58
CA GLY A 118 -14.77 -10.01 -6.33
C GLY A 118 -14.68 -10.33 -4.83
N LEU A 119 -13.96 -9.54 -4.05
CA LEU A 119 -13.84 -9.76 -2.61
C LEU A 119 -15.15 -9.48 -1.86
N MET A 120 -15.87 -8.42 -2.23
CA MET A 120 -17.18 -8.09 -1.62
C MET A 120 -18.25 -9.12 -1.90
N ALA A 121 -18.11 -9.92 -2.96
CA ALA A 121 -19.01 -11.04 -3.24
C ALA A 121 -18.78 -12.25 -2.31
N ILE A 122 -17.69 -12.31 -1.57
CA ILE A 122 -17.38 -13.41 -0.64
C ILE A 122 -18.14 -13.17 0.68
N PRO A 123 -18.97 -14.11 1.14
CA PRO A 123 -19.74 -13.93 2.37
C PRO A 123 -18.85 -13.61 3.58
N GLY A 124 -19.22 -12.59 4.35
CA GLY A 124 -18.54 -12.16 5.56
C GLY A 124 -17.24 -11.36 5.33
N VAL A 125 -16.84 -11.12 4.10
CA VAL A 125 -15.73 -10.21 3.78
C VAL A 125 -16.27 -8.79 3.71
N PHE A 126 -15.55 -7.86 4.33
CA PHE A 126 -15.86 -6.43 4.29
C PHE A 126 -14.59 -5.63 4.02
N LEU A 127 -14.66 -4.70 3.08
CA LEU A 127 -13.61 -3.73 2.82
C LEU A 127 -14.20 -2.41 2.33
N ARG A 128 -13.47 -1.32 2.56
CA ARG A 128 -13.79 -0.04 1.96
C ARG A 128 -13.03 0.11 0.64
N LYS A 129 -13.72 0.64 -0.38
CA LYS A 129 -13.08 0.95 -1.66
C LYS A 129 -12.05 2.06 -1.46
N PRO A 130 -10.75 1.85 -1.69
CA PRO A 130 -9.74 2.87 -1.47
C PRO A 130 -9.75 3.91 -2.60
N GLU A 131 -9.54 5.16 -2.24
CA GLU A 131 -9.39 6.28 -3.19
C GLU A 131 -7.92 6.51 -3.59
N GLY A 132 -7.01 5.70 -3.07
CA GLY A 132 -5.58 5.80 -3.39
C GLY A 132 -4.77 4.56 -3.05
N ALA A 133 -3.49 4.57 -3.38
CA ALA A 133 -2.55 3.46 -3.30
C ALA A 133 -2.98 2.27 -4.19
N PHE A 134 -2.49 1.06 -3.92
CA PHE A 134 -2.86 -0.14 -4.67
C PHE A 134 -3.02 -1.38 -3.77
N TYR A 135 -3.65 -1.19 -2.60
CA TYR A 135 -4.00 -2.26 -1.67
C TYR A 135 -5.27 -1.95 -0.88
N PHE A 136 -5.91 -3.01 -0.42
CA PHE A 136 -7.03 -2.98 0.51
C PHE A 136 -6.59 -3.39 1.91
N ILE A 137 -7.32 -2.94 2.92
CA ILE A 137 -7.46 -3.65 4.19
C ILE A 137 -8.84 -4.30 4.15
N ALA A 138 -8.87 -5.61 4.21
CA ALA A 138 -10.08 -6.40 4.18
C ALA A 138 -10.29 -7.09 5.53
N ARG A 139 -11.47 -6.89 6.13
CA ARG A 139 -11.91 -7.64 7.31
C ARG A 139 -12.56 -8.94 6.86
N LEU A 140 -12.17 -10.02 7.50
CA LEU A 140 -12.55 -11.38 7.16
C LEU A 140 -13.31 -12.02 8.31
N PRO A 141 -14.17 -13.02 8.06
CA PRO A 141 -14.85 -13.78 9.11
C PRO A 141 -13.91 -14.83 9.72
N ILE A 142 -12.80 -14.37 10.31
CA ILE A 142 -11.75 -15.16 10.97
C ILE A 142 -11.40 -14.53 12.32
N GLN A 143 -10.62 -15.22 13.14
CA GLN A 143 -10.20 -14.73 14.46
C GLN A 143 -8.73 -14.31 14.49
N ASP A 144 -7.90 -14.88 13.61
CA ASP A 144 -6.46 -14.68 13.57
C ASP A 144 -5.96 -14.65 12.12
N SER A 145 -5.59 -13.45 11.67
CA SER A 145 -5.11 -13.22 10.30
C SER A 145 -3.69 -13.75 10.07
N GLU A 146 -2.87 -13.89 11.11
CA GLU A 146 -1.55 -14.52 10.99
C GLU A 146 -1.67 -16.03 10.81
N ASP A 147 -2.55 -16.68 11.58
CA ASP A 147 -2.85 -18.11 11.38
C ASP A 147 -3.48 -18.35 10.00
N PHE A 148 -4.37 -17.49 9.56
CA PHE A 148 -4.95 -17.57 8.20
C PHE A 148 -3.88 -17.44 7.10
N ALA A 149 -3.01 -16.44 7.19
CA ALA A 149 -1.93 -16.26 6.22
C ALA A 149 -0.97 -17.46 6.19
N ARG A 150 -0.61 -18.00 7.37
CA ARG A 150 0.21 -19.21 7.48
C ARG A 150 -0.50 -20.43 6.87
N TYR A 151 -1.80 -20.60 7.14
CA TYR A 151 -2.61 -21.68 6.59
C TYR A 151 -2.60 -21.64 5.05
N LEU A 152 -2.82 -20.49 4.45
CA LEU A 152 -2.81 -20.33 2.99
C LEU A 152 -1.48 -20.78 2.37
N LEU A 153 -0.36 -20.56 3.04
CA LEU A 153 0.96 -20.87 2.52
C LEU A 153 1.42 -22.31 2.81
N ALA A 154 1.01 -22.86 3.95
CA ALA A 154 1.56 -24.13 4.43
C ALA A 154 0.61 -25.32 4.26
N GLU A 155 -0.71 -25.08 4.30
CA GLU A 155 -1.71 -26.16 4.42
C GLU A 155 -2.72 -26.15 3.26
N PHE A 156 -2.85 -25.05 2.50
CA PHE A 156 -3.88 -24.89 1.49
C PHE A 156 -3.31 -24.86 0.07
N SER A 157 -4.03 -25.52 -0.83
CA SER A 157 -3.82 -25.41 -2.27
C SER A 157 -5.15 -25.62 -3.00
N HIS A 158 -5.46 -24.78 -3.97
CA HIS A 158 -6.59 -24.91 -4.87
C HIS A 158 -6.09 -24.92 -6.31
N GLN A 159 -6.28 -26.03 -7.04
CA GLN A 159 -5.78 -26.21 -8.39
C GLN A 159 -4.28 -25.86 -8.52
N GLN A 160 -3.46 -26.36 -7.59
CA GLN A 160 -2.01 -26.12 -7.49
C GLN A 160 -1.63 -24.64 -7.29
N SER A 161 -2.54 -23.85 -6.76
CA SER A 161 -2.32 -22.44 -6.49
C SER A 161 -2.75 -22.05 -5.08
N THR A 162 -2.09 -21.06 -4.53
CA THR A 162 -2.51 -20.36 -3.31
C THR A 162 -2.34 -18.85 -3.49
N VAL A 163 -2.83 -18.08 -2.54
CA VAL A 163 -2.63 -16.62 -2.48
C VAL A 163 -1.89 -16.23 -1.23
N MET A 164 -1.18 -15.11 -1.30
CA MET A 164 -0.46 -14.55 -0.18
C MET A 164 -1.09 -13.22 0.24
N VAL A 165 -1.36 -13.07 1.53
CA VAL A 165 -1.88 -11.85 2.14
C VAL A 165 -0.98 -11.40 3.27
N ALA A 166 -1.00 -10.13 3.61
CA ALA A 166 -0.27 -9.61 4.77
C ALA A 166 -1.23 -9.44 5.95
N PRO A 167 -1.02 -10.12 7.09
CA PRO A 167 -1.78 -9.91 8.32
C PRO A 167 -1.74 -8.43 8.75
N ALA A 168 -2.86 -7.91 9.23
CA ALA A 168 -2.98 -6.48 9.52
C ALA A 168 -2.60 -6.04 10.95
N PRO A 169 -2.46 -6.88 11.99
CA PRO A 169 -2.15 -6.41 13.34
C PRO A 169 -0.93 -5.50 13.43
N GLY A 170 0.11 -5.77 12.62
CA GLY A 170 1.34 -4.97 12.58
C GLY A 170 1.18 -3.57 12.01
N PHE A 171 0.03 -3.21 11.42
CA PHE A 171 -0.27 -1.87 10.90
C PHE A 171 -0.98 -0.98 11.92
N TYR A 172 -1.37 -1.52 13.07
CA TYR A 172 -2.07 -0.80 14.12
C TYR A 172 -1.16 -0.53 15.32
N ALA A 173 -1.20 0.70 15.84
CA ALA A 173 -0.52 1.06 17.08
C ALA A 173 -1.22 0.45 18.31
N THR A 174 -2.53 0.27 18.25
CA THR A 174 -3.33 -0.30 19.33
C THR A 174 -3.35 -1.82 19.25
N ARG A 175 -2.93 -2.48 20.31
CA ARG A 175 -2.97 -3.95 20.41
C ARG A 175 -4.39 -4.49 20.24
N GLY A 176 -4.52 -5.60 19.52
CA GLY A 176 -5.79 -6.31 19.32
C GLY A 176 -6.62 -5.81 18.15
N LEU A 177 -6.22 -4.69 17.50
CA LEU A 177 -6.81 -4.29 16.24
C LEU A 177 -6.17 -5.06 15.07
N GLY A 178 -6.97 -5.29 14.02
CA GLY A 178 -6.53 -5.94 12.80
C GLY A 178 -6.38 -7.46 12.86
N ASN A 179 -6.75 -8.11 13.98
CA ASN A 179 -6.62 -9.57 14.12
C ASN A 179 -7.45 -10.36 13.08
N ASP A 180 -8.57 -9.81 12.65
CA ASP A 180 -9.46 -10.33 11.62
C ASP A 180 -9.27 -9.64 10.25
N GLU A 181 -8.19 -8.89 10.08
CA GLU A 181 -7.93 -8.10 8.88
C GLU A 181 -6.66 -8.54 8.17
N VAL A 182 -6.68 -8.39 6.84
CA VAL A 182 -5.52 -8.63 5.98
C VAL A 182 -5.34 -7.48 4.98
N ARG A 183 -4.08 -7.19 4.62
CA ARG A 183 -3.78 -6.31 3.49
C ARG A 183 -3.61 -7.14 2.23
N ILE A 184 -4.30 -6.74 1.17
CA ILE A 184 -4.28 -7.38 -0.15
C ILE A 184 -3.88 -6.33 -1.19
N ALA A 185 -2.83 -6.61 -1.98
CA ALA A 185 -2.37 -5.72 -3.05
C ALA A 185 -2.94 -6.14 -4.41
N TYR A 186 -3.38 -5.18 -5.24
CA TYR A 186 -3.90 -5.42 -6.59
C TYR A 186 -2.86 -5.10 -7.67
N VAL A 187 -1.72 -5.78 -7.57
CA VAL A 187 -0.56 -5.54 -8.47
C VAL A 187 -0.48 -6.51 -9.65
N LEU A 188 -1.27 -7.56 -9.66
CA LEU A 188 -1.31 -8.56 -10.73
C LEU A 188 -2.15 -8.05 -11.91
N LYS A 189 -2.07 -8.77 -13.05
CA LYS A 189 -2.96 -8.55 -14.20
C LYS A 189 -4.40 -8.90 -13.83
N LYS A 190 -5.38 -8.35 -14.55
CA LYS A 190 -6.81 -8.54 -14.25
C LYS A 190 -7.22 -10.02 -14.29
N GLU A 191 -6.68 -10.81 -15.24
CA GLU A 191 -6.93 -12.23 -15.34
C GLU A 191 -6.43 -12.99 -14.10
N ASP A 192 -5.23 -12.67 -13.65
CA ASP A 192 -4.63 -13.26 -12.45
C ASP A 192 -5.37 -12.82 -11.17
N LEU A 193 -5.87 -11.58 -11.12
CA LEU A 193 -6.69 -11.09 -10.00
C LEU A 193 -8.02 -11.81 -9.91
N THR A 194 -8.69 -12.08 -11.05
CA THR A 194 -9.92 -12.88 -11.09
C THR A 194 -9.69 -14.27 -10.50
N ARG A 195 -8.60 -14.93 -10.93
CA ARG A 195 -8.22 -16.22 -10.36
C ARG A 195 -7.85 -16.13 -8.88
N ALA A 196 -7.16 -15.07 -8.47
CA ALA A 196 -6.80 -14.86 -7.07
C ALA A 196 -8.03 -14.73 -6.16
N VAL A 197 -9.12 -14.11 -6.63
CA VAL A 197 -10.40 -14.05 -5.91
C VAL A 197 -10.98 -15.45 -5.70
N GLU A 198 -10.99 -16.29 -6.72
CA GLU A 198 -11.49 -17.68 -6.63
C GLU A 198 -10.67 -18.50 -5.63
N VAL A 199 -9.34 -18.42 -5.72
CA VAL A 199 -8.42 -19.12 -4.82
C VAL A 199 -8.55 -18.60 -3.39
N PHE A 200 -8.70 -17.28 -3.21
CA PHE A 200 -8.90 -16.67 -1.89
C PHE A 200 -10.23 -17.11 -1.25
N ALA A 201 -11.32 -17.11 -2.01
CA ALA A 201 -12.62 -17.57 -1.52
C ALA A 201 -12.58 -19.04 -1.08
N ALA A 202 -11.97 -19.91 -1.91
CA ALA A 202 -11.77 -21.32 -1.57
C ALA A 202 -10.89 -21.49 -0.31
N GLY A 203 -9.81 -20.70 -0.19
CA GLY A 203 -8.91 -20.72 0.95
C GLY A 203 -9.57 -20.27 2.25
N LEU A 204 -10.39 -19.21 2.19
CA LEU A 204 -11.15 -18.73 3.34
C LEU A 204 -12.18 -19.76 3.80
N ALA A 205 -12.91 -20.39 2.90
CA ALA A 205 -13.87 -21.43 3.21
C ALA A 205 -13.19 -22.67 3.83
N ALA A 206 -12.07 -23.11 3.25
CA ALA A 206 -11.29 -24.25 3.75
C ALA A 206 -10.69 -23.97 5.15
N TYR A 207 -10.12 -22.79 5.36
CA TYR A 207 -9.61 -22.35 6.66
C TYR A 207 -10.68 -22.38 7.74
N ARG A 208 -11.84 -21.73 7.47
CA ARG A 208 -12.96 -21.70 8.42
C ARG A 208 -13.41 -23.11 8.81
N LYS A 209 -13.50 -24.00 7.83
CA LYS A 209 -13.80 -25.42 8.09
C LYS A 209 -12.74 -26.10 8.94
N ALA A 210 -11.45 -25.90 8.61
CA ALA A 210 -10.32 -26.50 9.34
C ALA A 210 -10.23 -26.01 10.80
N ARG A 211 -10.62 -24.74 11.06
CA ARG A 211 -10.62 -24.15 12.41
C ARG A 211 -11.98 -24.26 13.14
N GLY A 212 -12.95 -24.97 12.57
CA GLY A 212 -14.28 -25.18 13.20
C GLY A 212 -15.06 -23.87 13.41
N LEU A 213 -14.84 -22.85 12.58
CA LEU A 213 -15.56 -21.58 12.68
C LEU A 213 -17.00 -21.76 12.21
N GLY A 214 -17.95 -21.37 13.04
CA GLY A 214 -19.40 -21.48 12.80
C GLY A 214 -19.91 -20.76 11.56
N PRO A 215 -21.23 -20.75 11.31
CA PRO A 215 -21.82 -19.99 10.21
C PRO A 215 -21.37 -18.52 10.19
N ILE A 216 -21.33 -17.93 9.00
CA ILE A 216 -21.01 -16.51 8.85
C ILE A 216 -22.27 -15.73 9.28
N GLU A 217 -22.17 -15.04 10.42
CA GLU A 217 -23.17 -14.02 10.74
C GLU A 217 -22.96 -12.84 9.78
N ASN A 218 -24.05 -12.35 9.18
CA ASN A 218 -23.98 -11.20 8.28
C ASN A 218 -23.43 -10.00 9.07
N LEU A 219 -22.20 -9.62 8.80
CA LEU A 219 -21.63 -8.38 9.27
C LEU A 219 -22.32 -7.23 8.51
N GLN A 220 -23.32 -6.59 9.15
CA GLN A 220 -23.93 -5.35 8.67
C GLN A 220 -23.02 -4.15 8.98
#